data_35539eb51c1d2c8fb4e56e120d2f4fec
#
_entry.id   35539eb51c1d2c8fb4e56e120d2f4fec
#
_cell.length_a   1.000
_cell.length_b   1.000
_cell.length_c   1.000
_cell.angle_alpha   90.00
_cell.angle_beta   90.00
_cell.angle_gamma   90.00
#
_symmetry.space_group_name_H-M   'P 1'
#
loop_
_entity.id
_entity.type
_entity.pdbx_description
1 polymer ?
#
loop_
_entity_poly.entity_id
_entity_poly.type
_entity_poly.pdbx_seq_one_letter_code
_entity_poly.pdbx_strand_id
1 'polypeptide(L)'
;MAGGKRLRPMLMQETYRLFGGEGKEIEPFMAAMEMIHTYSLVHDDLPAMDDDELRRGRKTTHVVYGEDMGILAGDALLNYAFETACKAFEQFPEESLRIGQAMRVLARKAGIYGMIGGQVVDVKESGHQIDEDVLDFIFRLKTGALIESAMMIGAILAGASKEDVKSMQKIAGKIGMAFQIQDDILDVTSTCLLYTSPSPRDRSLS
;
A
#
# COMPACT_ATOMS: atom_id res chain seq x y z
N MET A 1 10.22 4.10 -16.40
CA MET A 1 9.67 3.76 -15.07
C MET A 1 8.86 4.95 -14.59
N ALA A 2 7.61 4.74 -14.15
CA ALA A 2 6.85 5.77 -13.47
C ALA A 2 7.52 6.04 -12.10
N GLY A 3 7.95 7.27 -11.85
CA GLY A 3 8.62 7.64 -10.60
C GLY A 3 7.68 7.50 -9.40
N GLY A 4 8.13 6.86 -8.32
CA GLY A 4 7.43 6.79 -7.04
C GLY A 4 8.40 7.10 -5.91
N LYS A 5 7.92 7.67 -4.79
CA LYS A 5 8.77 8.01 -3.62
C LYS A 5 9.29 6.76 -2.88
N ARG A 6 8.78 5.57 -3.18
CA ARG A 6 9.14 4.28 -2.52
C ARG A 6 9.07 4.34 -0.99
N LEU A 7 8.11 5.10 -0.46
CA LEU A 7 7.98 5.36 0.97
C LEU A 7 7.81 4.07 1.79
N ARG A 8 6.99 3.12 1.32
CA ARG A 8 6.73 1.88 2.05
C ARG A 8 7.98 1.00 2.18
N PRO A 9 8.73 0.68 1.10
CA PRO A 9 10.01 -0.01 1.24
C PRO A 9 11.03 0.76 2.09
N MET A 10 11.09 2.09 2.01
CA MET A 10 11.97 2.91 2.85
C MET A 10 11.63 2.77 4.33
N LEU A 11 10.35 2.90 4.70
CA LEU A 11 9.90 2.73 6.08
C LEU A 11 10.19 1.32 6.60
N MET A 12 10.02 0.29 5.76
CA MET A 12 10.38 -1.08 6.10
C MET A 12 11.88 -1.20 6.39
N GLN A 13 12.73 -0.67 5.52
CA GLN A 13 14.18 -0.73 5.67
C GLN A 13 14.67 0.05 6.89
N GLU A 14 14.16 1.26 7.11
CA GLU A 14 14.59 2.07 8.26
C GLU A 14 14.10 1.47 9.59
N THR A 15 12.91 0.87 9.62
CA THR A 15 12.46 0.11 10.79
C THR A 15 13.32 -1.13 11.03
N TYR A 16 13.71 -1.84 10.00
CA TYR A 16 14.61 -2.99 10.10
C TYR A 16 15.96 -2.59 10.71
N ARG A 17 16.55 -1.50 10.22
CA ARG A 17 17.80 -0.95 10.73
C ARG A 17 17.67 -0.44 12.18
N LEU A 18 16.55 0.18 12.52
CA LEU A 18 16.27 0.68 13.87
C LEU A 18 16.38 -0.43 14.92
N PHE A 19 15.97 -1.66 14.56
CA PHE A 19 16.07 -2.83 15.43
C PHE A 19 17.33 -3.68 15.20
N GLY A 20 18.35 -3.11 14.55
CA GLY A 20 19.66 -3.76 14.36
C GLY A 20 19.72 -4.79 13.24
N GLY A 21 18.75 -4.79 12.33
CA GLY A 21 18.79 -5.66 11.17
C GLY A 21 19.85 -5.22 10.14
N GLU A 22 20.67 -6.15 9.68
CA GLU A 22 21.77 -5.91 8.72
C GLU A 22 21.75 -6.89 7.53
N GLY A 23 20.89 -7.92 7.59
CA GLY A 23 20.80 -8.97 6.58
C GLY A 23 20.05 -8.55 5.31
N LYS A 24 19.89 -9.49 4.39
CA LYS A 24 19.22 -9.28 3.10
C LYS A 24 17.84 -9.93 3.02
N GLU A 25 17.39 -10.61 4.07
CA GLU A 25 16.07 -11.26 4.13
C GLU A 25 14.91 -10.28 4.00
N ILE A 26 15.18 -8.98 4.19
CA ILE A 26 14.21 -7.91 3.99
C ILE A 26 13.99 -7.57 2.50
N GLU A 27 14.98 -7.78 1.62
CA GLU A 27 14.93 -7.36 0.21
C GLU A 27 13.74 -7.95 -0.56
N PRO A 28 13.42 -9.27 -0.45
CA PRO A 28 12.24 -9.84 -1.07
C PRO A 28 10.93 -9.21 -0.60
N PHE A 29 10.84 -8.82 0.68
CA PHE A 29 9.67 -8.16 1.24
C PHE A 29 9.53 -6.71 0.79
N MET A 30 10.63 -5.99 0.64
CA MET A 30 10.62 -4.63 0.08
C MET A 30 10.12 -4.63 -1.36
N ALA A 31 10.59 -5.58 -2.18
CA ALA A 31 10.13 -5.75 -3.55
C ALA A 31 8.64 -6.15 -3.60
N ALA A 32 8.22 -7.11 -2.80
CA ALA A 32 6.84 -7.55 -2.69
C ALA A 32 5.89 -6.41 -2.27
N MET A 33 6.29 -5.62 -1.29
CA MET A 33 5.52 -4.45 -0.83
C MET A 33 5.27 -3.45 -1.95
N GLU A 34 6.27 -3.18 -2.77
CA GLU A 34 6.12 -2.24 -3.88
C GLU A 34 5.27 -2.82 -5.02
N MET A 35 5.34 -4.15 -5.27
CA MET A 35 4.46 -4.82 -6.21
C MET A 35 3.01 -4.79 -5.74
N ILE A 36 2.75 -5.04 -4.44
CA ILE A 36 1.42 -4.94 -3.85
C ILE A 36 0.87 -3.51 -3.97
N HIS A 37 1.68 -2.51 -3.68
CA HIS A 37 1.26 -1.12 -3.89
C HIS A 37 1.00 -0.81 -5.37
N THR A 38 1.82 -1.34 -6.28
CA THR A 38 1.68 -1.08 -7.71
C THR A 38 0.43 -1.73 -8.29
N TYR A 39 0.13 -2.99 -7.91
CA TYR A 39 -1.09 -3.63 -8.40
C TYR A 39 -2.34 -2.87 -7.98
N SER A 40 -2.37 -2.37 -6.73
CA SER A 40 -3.54 -1.61 -6.27
C SER A 40 -3.76 -0.35 -7.10
N LEU A 41 -2.68 0.34 -7.49
CA LEU A 41 -2.78 1.50 -8.38
C LEU A 41 -3.25 1.12 -9.79
N VAL A 42 -2.77 -0.02 -10.33
CA VAL A 42 -3.20 -0.49 -11.65
C VAL A 42 -4.68 -0.85 -11.68
N HIS A 43 -5.19 -1.47 -10.60
CA HIS A 43 -6.61 -1.80 -10.48
C HIS A 43 -7.47 -0.58 -10.16
N ASP A 44 -6.98 0.34 -9.31
CA ASP A 44 -7.69 1.59 -9.02
C ASP A 44 -7.91 2.43 -10.29
N ASP A 45 -6.95 2.43 -11.24
CA ASP A 45 -7.05 3.16 -12.50
C ASP A 45 -8.11 2.61 -13.47
N LEU A 46 -8.62 1.38 -13.28
CA LEU A 46 -9.54 0.72 -14.22
C LEU A 46 -10.88 1.48 -14.34
N PRO A 47 -11.57 1.37 -15.52
CA PRO A 47 -12.88 2.01 -15.74
C PRO A 47 -13.96 1.61 -14.73
N ALA A 48 -13.87 0.40 -14.15
CA ALA A 48 -14.78 -0.09 -13.12
C ALA A 48 -14.47 0.47 -11.71
N MET A 49 -13.39 1.24 -11.58
CA MET A 49 -12.91 1.82 -10.31
C MET A 49 -12.88 3.35 -10.41
N ASP A 50 -11.70 3.97 -10.44
CA ASP A 50 -11.55 5.43 -10.49
C ASP A 50 -11.62 6.00 -11.92
N ASP A 51 -11.50 5.15 -12.96
CA ASP A 51 -11.49 5.49 -14.39
C ASP A 51 -10.43 6.56 -14.75
N ASP A 52 -9.24 6.42 -14.18
CA ASP A 52 -8.15 7.36 -14.38
C ASP A 52 -7.41 7.10 -15.70
N GLU A 53 -7.42 8.05 -16.63
CA GLU A 53 -6.64 7.97 -17.87
C GLU A 53 -5.15 8.23 -17.67
N LEU A 54 -4.79 9.01 -16.65
CA LEU A 54 -3.42 9.45 -16.38
C LEU A 54 -3.03 9.21 -14.92
N ARG A 55 -1.84 8.67 -14.71
CA ARG A 55 -1.20 8.58 -13.40
C ARG A 55 0.22 9.12 -13.45
N ARG A 56 0.49 10.14 -12.65
CA ARG A 56 1.79 10.84 -12.62
C ARG A 56 2.22 11.35 -14.01
N GLY A 57 1.27 11.91 -14.76
CA GLY A 57 1.49 12.46 -16.09
C GLY A 57 1.72 11.45 -17.22
N ARG A 58 1.44 10.15 -16.96
CA ARG A 58 1.52 9.07 -17.97
C ARG A 58 0.19 8.37 -18.09
N LYS A 59 -0.12 7.90 -19.29
CA LYS A 59 -1.30 7.06 -19.53
C LYS A 59 -1.25 5.82 -18.66
N THR A 60 -2.42 5.46 -18.10
CA THR A 60 -2.60 4.28 -17.26
C THR A 60 -2.54 2.99 -18.06
N THR A 61 -2.41 1.85 -17.39
CA THR A 61 -2.22 0.55 -18.06
C THR A 61 -3.40 0.21 -18.97
N HIS A 62 -4.63 0.42 -18.50
CA HIS A 62 -5.83 0.11 -19.29
C HIS A 62 -5.98 1.01 -20.53
N VAL A 63 -5.55 2.27 -20.46
CA VAL A 63 -5.58 3.19 -21.61
C VAL A 63 -4.58 2.79 -22.68
N VAL A 64 -3.42 2.24 -22.29
CA VAL A 64 -2.35 1.87 -23.25
C VAL A 64 -2.57 0.47 -23.84
N TYR A 65 -2.99 -0.48 -23.01
CA TYR A 65 -2.97 -1.91 -23.36
C TYR A 65 -4.35 -2.57 -23.38
N GLY A 66 -5.40 -1.88 -22.94
CA GLY A 66 -6.74 -2.43 -22.76
C GLY A 66 -7.07 -2.80 -21.33
N GLU A 67 -8.36 -2.82 -21.02
CA GLU A 67 -8.87 -3.10 -19.67
C GLU A 67 -8.51 -4.51 -19.20
N ASP A 68 -8.63 -5.50 -20.10
CA ASP A 68 -8.25 -6.90 -19.86
C ASP A 68 -6.78 -7.03 -19.44
N MET A 69 -5.89 -6.31 -20.11
CA MET A 69 -4.47 -6.28 -19.75
C MET A 69 -4.22 -5.54 -18.45
N GLY A 70 -5.00 -4.50 -18.13
CA GLY A 70 -4.97 -3.82 -16.84
C GLY A 70 -5.31 -4.76 -15.69
N ILE A 71 -6.38 -5.54 -15.83
CA ILE A 71 -6.81 -6.55 -14.85
C ILE A 71 -5.70 -7.61 -14.65
N LEU A 72 -5.26 -8.24 -15.74
CA LEU A 72 -4.24 -9.29 -15.68
C LEU A 72 -2.88 -8.80 -15.15
N ALA A 73 -2.50 -7.56 -15.45
CA ALA A 73 -1.27 -6.97 -14.93
C ALA A 73 -1.34 -6.77 -13.41
N GLY A 74 -2.48 -6.33 -12.89
CA GLY A 74 -2.69 -6.23 -11.45
C GLY A 74 -2.64 -7.59 -10.76
N ASP A 75 -3.36 -8.59 -11.29
CA ASP A 75 -3.37 -9.96 -10.77
C ASP A 75 -1.95 -10.57 -10.76
N ALA A 76 -1.23 -10.40 -11.88
CA ALA A 76 0.15 -10.88 -12.00
C ALA A 76 1.08 -10.23 -10.98
N LEU A 77 0.98 -8.91 -10.77
CA LEU A 77 1.78 -8.21 -9.77
C LEU A 77 1.47 -8.68 -8.35
N LEU A 78 0.19 -8.87 -8.02
CA LEU A 78 -0.23 -9.35 -6.71
C LEU A 78 0.32 -10.76 -6.45
N ASN A 79 0.14 -11.68 -7.38
CA ASN A 79 0.65 -13.04 -7.25
C ASN A 79 2.18 -13.07 -7.18
N TYR A 80 2.86 -12.33 -8.07
CA TYR A 80 4.32 -12.28 -8.11
C TYR A 80 4.93 -11.61 -6.87
N ALA A 81 4.20 -10.74 -6.19
CA ALA A 81 4.61 -10.19 -4.90
C ALA A 81 4.76 -11.29 -3.85
N PHE A 82 3.78 -12.17 -3.72
CA PHE A 82 3.85 -13.29 -2.77
C PHE A 82 4.91 -14.31 -3.17
N GLU A 83 5.03 -14.63 -4.46
CA GLU A 83 6.11 -15.48 -4.97
C GLU A 83 7.49 -14.89 -4.62
N THR A 84 7.65 -13.60 -4.80
CA THR A 84 8.91 -12.89 -4.49
C THR A 84 9.21 -12.93 -2.99
N ALA A 85 8.23 -12.67 -2.13
CA ALA A 85 8.42 -12.75 -0.69
C ALA A 85 8.74 -14.17 -0.22
N CYS A 86 8.15 -15.20 -0.86
CA CYS A 86 8.45 -16.62 -0.56
C CYS A 86 9.90 -17.00 -0.84
N LYS A 87 10.61 -16.33 -1.76
CA LYS A 87 12.04 -16.58 -2.01
C LYS A 87 12.91 -16.39 -0.77
N ALA A 88 12.45 -15.60 0.21
CA ALA A 88 13.15 -15.43 1.47
C ALA A 88 13.30 -16.74 2.25
N PHE A 89 12.34 -17.68 2.15
CA PHE A 89 12.45 -18.99 2.82
C PHE A 89 13.57 -19.85 2.22
N GLU A 90 13.80 -19.76 0.92
CA GLU A 90 14.85 -20.50 0.23
C GLU A 90 16.22 -19.88 0.47
N GLN A 91 16.29 -18.54 0.49
CA GLN A 91 17.53 -17.79 0.62
C GLN A 91 18.04 -17.72 2.07
N PHE A 92 17.12 -17.73 3.05
CA PHE A 92 17.41 -17.55 4.48
C PHE A 92 16.63 -18.57 5.32
N PRO A 93 16.86 -19.88 5.15
CA PRO A 93 16.08 -20.93 5.81
C PRO A 93 16.18 -20.89 7.34
N GLU A 94 17.27 -20.38 7.90
CA GLU A 94 17.48 -20.17 9.34
C GLU A 94 16.53 -19.14 9.95
N GLU A 95 16.03 -18.19 9.14
CA GLU A 95 15.10 -17.13 9.55
C GLU A 95 13.62 -17.49 9.28
N SER A 96 13.32 -18.73 8.93
CA SER A 96 11.99 -19.18 8.47
C SER A 96 10.85 -18.76 9.40
N LEU A 97 11.07 -18.74 10.72
CA LEU A 97 10.04 -18.32 11.68
C LEU A 97 9.69 -16.85 11.52
N ARG A 98 10.69 -15.97 11.43
CA ARG A 98 10.49 -14.53 11.24
C ARG A 98 9.90 -14.23 9.85
N ILE A 99 10.39 -14.91 8.83
CA ILE A 99 9.88 -14.84 7.46
C ILE A 99 8.40 -15.24 7.42
N GLY A 100 8.01 -16.33 8.08
CA GLY A 100 6.62 -16.75 8.19
C GLY A 100 5.72 -15.74 8.91
N GLN A 101 6.23 -15.10 9.96
CA GLN A 101 5.51 -14.01 10.65
C GLN A 101 5.35 -12.78 9.76
N ALA A 102 6.40 -12.40 9.03
CA ALA A 102 6.39 -11.29 8.07
C ALA A 102 5.40 -11.56 6.91
N MET A 103 5.41 -12.76 6.35
CA MET A 103 4.44 -13.20 5.33
C MET A 103 3.00 -13.09 5.82
N ARG A 104 2.72 -13.51 7.04
CA ARG A 104 1.39 -13.39 7.63
C ARG A 104 0.94 -11.93 7.75
N VAL A 105 1.84 -11.02 8.14
CA VAL A 105 1.54 -9.58 8.22
C VAL A 105 1.29 -9.03 6.82
N LEU A 106 2.14 -9.34 5.85
CA LEU A 106 2.00 -8.91 4.47
C LEU A 106 0.64 -9.31 3.89
N ALA A 107 0.30 -10.60 3.96
CA ALA A 107 -0.95 -11.13 3.44
C ALA A 107 -2.18 -10.53 4.13
N ARG A 108 -2.15 -10.41 5.47
CA ARG A 108 -3.27 -9.87 6.23
C ARG A 108 -3.52 -8.39 5.92
N LYS A 109 -2.45 -7.59 5.84
CA LYS A 109 -2.54 -6.14 5.63
C LYS A 109 -2.80 -5.74 4.18
N ALA A 110 -2.39 -6.55 3.22
CA ALA A 110 -2.79 -6.38 1.83
C ALA A 110 -4.22 -6.86 1.55
N GLY A 111 -4.73 -7.81 2.31
CA GLY A 111 -5.99 -8.51 2.08
C GLY A 111 -7.23 -7.83 2.65
N ILE A 112 -8.28 -8.65 2.89
CA ILE A 112 -9.62 -8.22 3.33
C ILE A 112 -9.64 -7.54 4.72
N TYR A 113 -8.65 -7.82 5.57
CA TYR A 113 -8.49 -7.17 6.88
C TYR A 113 -7.53 -5.97 6.83
N GLY A 114 -7.24 -5.47 5.64
CA GLY A 114 -6.36 -4.34 5.38
C GLY A 114 -6.78 -3.59 4.13
N MET A 115 -5.84 -3.39 3.21
CA MET A 115 -6.02 -2.51 2.04
C MET A 115 -7.25 -2.85 1.20
N ILE A 116 -7.47 -4.12 0.85
CA ILE A 116 -8.65 -4.53 0.05
C ILE A 116 -9.94 -4.23 0.82
N GLY A 117 -9.99 -4.49 2.14
CA GLY A 117 -11.16 -4.18 2.96
C GLY A 117 -11.48 -2.68 3.00
N GLY A 118 -10.45 -1.83 3.10
CA GLY A 118 -10.61 -0.38 3.01
C GLY A 118 -11.10 0.06 1.64
N GLN A 119 -10.55 -0.50 0.57
CA GLN A 119 -10.97 -0.20 -0.81
C GLN A 119 -12.43 -0.59 -1.08
N VAL A 120 -12.90 -1.73 -0.56
CA VAL A 120 -14.31 -2.14 -0.71
C VAL A 120 -15.26 -1.11 -0.11
N VAL A 121 -14.93 -0.57 1.06
CA VAL A 121 -15.78 0.46 1.70
C VAL A 121 -15.68 1.78 0.93
N ASP A 122 -14.49 2.19 0.51
CA ASP A 122 -14.27 3.40 -0.29
C ASP A 122 -15.09 3.40 -1.59
N VAL A 123 -15.07 2.30 -2.33
CA VAL A 123 -15.87 2.13 -3.56
C VAL A 123 -17.37 2.14 -3.28
N LYS A 124 -17.82 1.46 -2.21
CA LYS A 124 -19.24 1.41 -1.84
C LYS A 124 -19.82 2.76 -1.44
N GLU A 125 -19.03 3.55 -0.75
CA GLU A 125 -19.44 4.86 -0.24
C GLU A 125 -19.13 6.00 -1.22
N SER A 126 -18.55 5.69 -2.38
CA SER A 126 -18.26 6.68 -3.42
C SER A 126 -19.55 7.38 -3.87
N GLY A 127 -19.53 8.73 -3.83
CA GLY A 127 -20.69 9.55 -4.18
C GLY A 127 -21.73 9.73 -3.07
N HIS A 128 -21.51 9.16 -1.88
CA HIS A 128 -22.35 9.36 -0.71
C HIS A 128 -21.68 10.29 0.31
N GLN A 129 -22.50 10.98 1.12
CA GLN A 129 -21.98 11.67 2.29
C GLN A 129 -21.64 10.63 3.34
N ILE A 130 -20.38 10.57 3.76
CA ILE A 130 -19.88 9.58 4.71
C ILE A 130 -19.63 10.21 6.07
N ASP A 131 -19.85 9.42 7.13
CA ASP A 131 -19.52 9.80 8.50
C ASP A 131 -18.00 9.78 8.74
N GLU A 132 -17.54 10.54 9.74
CA GLU A 132 -16.13 10.63 10.13
C GLU A 132 -15.55 9.26 10.48
N ASP A 133 -16.32 8.39 11.18
CA ASP A 133 -15.91 7.03 11.54
C ASP A 133 -15.65 6.14 10.31
N VAL A 134 -16.47 6.28 9.27
CA VAL A 134 -16.31 5.55 8.00
C VAL A 134 -15.09 6.06 7.25
N LEU A 135 -14.89 7.37 7.23
CA LEU A 135 -13.72 7.98 6.61
C LEU A 135 -12.41 7.53 7.31
N ASP A 136 -12.38 7.55 8.65
CA ASP A 136 -11.25 7.04 9.43
C ASP A 136 -10.98 5.56 9.13
N PHE A 137 -12.03 4.74 9.02
CA PHE A 137 -11.91 3.33 8.64
C PHE A 137 -11.25 3.16 7.26
N ILE A 138 -11.71 3.93 6.25
CA ILE A 138 -11.15 3.90 4.90
C ILE A 138 -9.68 4.29 4.94
N PHE A 139 -9.32 5.42 5.53
CA PHE A 139 -7.95 5.91 5.61
C PHE A 139 -7.01 4.94 6.31
N ARG A 140 -7.46 4.39 7.44
CA ARG A 140 -6.68 3.43 8.21
C ARG A 140 -6.42 2.15 7.44
N LEU A 141 -7.38 1.64 6.67
CA LEU A 141 -7.22 0.38 5.96
C LEU A 141 -6.70 0.57 4.53
N LYS A 142 -7.28 1.44 3.72
CA LYS A 142 -6.87 1.63 2.32
C LYS A 142 -5.41 2.12 2.25
N THR A 143 -5.06 3.14 3.02
CA THR A 143 -3.74 3.78 2.98
C THR A 143 -2.82 3.29 4.11
N GLY A 144 -3.34 3.27 5.34
CA GLY A 144 -2.56 2.97 6.54
C GLY A 144 -2.09 1.53 6.64
N ALA A 145 -2.88 0.55 6.19
CA ALA A 145 -2.55 -0.87 6.37
C ALA A 145 -1.22 -1.28 5.75
N LEU A 146 -0.87 -0.77 4.57
CA LEU A 146 0.43 -1.08 3.94
C LEU A 146 1.60 -0.36 4.62
N ILE A 147 1.38 0.83 5.20
CA ILE A 147 2.40 1.52 6.01
C ILE A 147 2.64 0.75 7.31
N GLU A 148 1.56 0.30 7.97
CA GLU A 148 1.66 -0.58 9.13
C GLU A 148 2.40 -1.88 8.78
N SER A 149 2.05 -2.51 7.66
CA SER A 149 2.70 -3.73 7.17
C SER A 149 4.21 -3.52 6.99
N ALA A 150 4.61 -2.43 6.35
CA ALA A 150 6.01 -2.12 6.10
C ALA A 150 6.82 -2.03 7.41
N MET A 151 6.36 -1.24 8.38
CA MET A 151 7.08 -1.06 9.64
C MET A 151 7.04 -2.31 10.52
N MET A 152 5.91 -3.04 10.55
CA MET A 152 5.82 -4.31 11.28
C MET A 152 6.75 -5.37 10.71
N ILE A 153 6.82 -5.51 9.39
CA ILE A 153 7.70 -6.48 8.72
C ILE A 153 9.17 -6.15 9.00
N GLY A 154 9.57 -4.88 8.88
CA GLY A 154 10.92 -4.45 9.21
C GLY A 154 11.32 -4.84 10.64
N ALA A 155 10.46 -4.57 11.63
CA ALA A 155 10.70 -4.94 13.02
C ALA A 155 10.75 -6.46 13.23
N ILE A 156 9.83 -7.24 12.61
CA ILE A 156 9.78 -8.70 12.73
C ILE A 156 11.05 -9.34 12.17
N LEU A 157 11.47 -8.96 10.97
CA LEU A 157 12.67 -9.53 10.34
C LEU A 157 13.94 -9.19 11.14
N ALA A 158 14.03 -8.01 11.73
CA ALA A 158 15.12 -7.64 12.64
C ALA A 158 15.08 -8.39 14.00
N GLY A 159 14.03 -9.16 14.28
CA GLY A 159 13.91 -9.91 15.53
C GLY A 159 13.42 -9.09 16.73
N ALA A 160 12.73 -7.98 16.49
CA ALA A 160 12.14 -7.15 17.53
C ALA A 160 11.11 -7.91 18.39
N SER A 161 10.90 -7.45 19.63
CA SER A 161 9.91 -8.04 20.52
C SER A 161 8.48 -7.84 19.99
N LYS A 162 7.51 -8.64 20.48
CA LYS A 162 6.09 -8.47 20.12
C LYS A 162 5.55 -7.09 20.51
N GLU A 163 6.06 -6.54 21.61
CA GLU A 163 5.71 -5.21 22.13
C GLU A 163 6.22 -4.12 21.19
N ASP A 164 7.44 -4.26 20.69
CA ASP A 164 8.04 -3.33 19.74
C ASP A 164 7.31 -3.36 18.40
N VAL A 165 6.96 -4.56 17.88
CA VAL A 165 6.16 -4.70 16.65
C VAL A 165 4.80 -4.01 16.81
N LYS A 166 4.12 -4.14 17.96
CA LYS A 166 2.88 -3.41 18.24
C LYS A 166 3.07 -1.91 18.32
N SER A 167 4.21 -1.48 18.86
CA SER A 167 4.56 -0.05 18.94
C SER A 167 4.78 0.52 17.53
N MET A 168 5.50 -0.21 16.68
CA MET A 168 5.68 0.16 15.27
C MET A 168 4.36 0.22 14.52
N GLN A 169 3.44 -0.72 14.77
CA GLN A 169 2.11 -0.68 14.19
C GLN A 169 1.35 0.60 14.57
N LYS A 170 1.38 1.00 15.85
CA LYS A 170 0.70 2.23 16.32
C LYS A 170 1.32 3.50 15.70
N ILE A 171 2.65 3.54 15.60
CA ILE A 171 3.38 4.67 14.99
C ILE A 171 3.03 4.75 13.50
N ALA A 172 3.06 3.62 12.81
CA ALA A 172 2.73 3.51 11.40
C ALA A 172 1.29 3.97 11.09
N GLY A 173 0.33 3.62 11.96
CA GLY A 173 -1.06 4.08 11.82
C GLY A 173 -1.16 5.61 11.89
N LYS A 174 -0.40 6.26 12.80
CA LYS A 174 -0.35 7.73 12.88
C LYS A 174 0.32 8.35 11.65
N ILE A 175 1.37 7.72 11.13
CA ILE A 175 2.03 8.17 9.89
C ILE A 175 1.05 8.06 8.71
N GLY A 176 0.30 6.95 8.61
CA GLY A 176 -0.70 6.76 7.55
C GLY A 176 -1.81 7.82 7.59
N MET A 177 -2.31 8.14 8.78
CA MET A 177 -3.30 9.20 8.97
C MET A 177 -2.74 10.58 8.57
N ALA A 178 -1.54 10.91 9.05
CA ALA A 178 -0.89 12.19 8.70
C ALA A 178 -0.64 12.32 7.19
N PHE A 179 -0.28 11.21 6.54
CA PHE A 179 -0.08 11.17 5.09
C PHE A 179 -1.39 11.45 4.34
N GLN A 180 -2.50 10.85 4.78
CA GLN A 180 -3.79 11.07 4.15
C GLN A 180 -4.29 12.50 4.34
N ILE A 181 -4.17 13.04 5.56
CA ILE A 181 -4.53 14.45 5.82
C ILE A 181 -3.71 15.40 4.94
N GLN A 182 -2.42 15.10 4.75
CA GLN A 182 -1.58 15.91 3.85
C GLN A 182 -2.04 15.81 2.39
N ASP A 183 -2.40 14.63 1.91
CA ASP A 183 -2.91 14.46 0.54
C ASP A 183 -4.22 15.24 0.37
N ASP A 184 -5.16 15.13 1.30
CA ASP A 184 -6.44 15.89 1.26
C ASP A 184 -6.22 17.42 1.26
N ILE A 185 -5.25 17.93 2.06
CA ILE A 185 -4.89 19.34 2.06
C ILE A 185 -4.31 19.77 0.70
N LEU A 186 -3.45 18.93 0.12
CA LEU A 186 -2.84 19.21 -1.19
C LEU A 186 -3.89 19.22 -2.30
N ASP A 187 -4.87 18.33 -2.26
CA ASP A 187 -5.96 18.27 -3.23
C ASP A 187 -6.79 19.59 -3.23
N VAL A 188 -7.00 20.20 -2.06
CA VAL A 188 -7.73 21.48 -1.91
C VAL A 188 -6.85 22.68 -2.22
N THR A 189 -5.54 22.62 -1.94
CA THR A 189 -4.65 23.80 -1.99
C THR A 189 -3.77 23.85 -3.23
N SER A 190 -3.52 22.71 -3.91
CA SER A 190 -2.69 22.70 -5.11
C SER A 190 -3.46 23.22 -6.32
N THR A 191 -2.99 24.30 -6.90
CA THR A 191 -3.49 24.82 -8.18
C THR A 191 -3.33 23.75 -9.27
N CYS A 192 -4.37 23.56 -10.00
CA CYS A 192 -4.76 22.60 -11.05
C CYS A 192 -3.73 22.12 -12.10
N LEU A 193 -2.43 22.13 -11.86
CA LEU A 193 -1.42 21.70 -12.87
C LEU A 193 -0.81 20.32 -12.59
N LEU A 194 -1.09 19.70 -11.45
CA LEU A 194 -0.51 18.41 -11.06
C LEU A 194 -1.52 17.24 -11.03
N TYR A 195 -2.82 17.53 -11.00
CA TYR A 195 -3.89 16.53 -10.99
C TYR A 195 -4.92 16.89 -12.05
N THR A 196 -4.93 16.18 -13.14
CA THR A 196 -5.83 16.43 -14.30
C THR A 196 -7.13 15.62 -14.26
N SER A 197 -7.43 14.94 -13.16
CA SER A 197 -8.76 14.34 -12.96
C SER A 197 -9.25 14.64 -11.56
N PRO A 198 -10.47 15.19 -11.39
CA PRO A 198 -11.07 15.31 -10.08
C PRO A 198 -11.30 13.90 -9.52
N SER A 199 -10.81 13.65 -8.31
CA SER A 199 -11.13 12.44 -7.57
C SER A 199 -12.67 12.30 -7.46
N PRO A 200 -13.25 11.09 -7.44
CA PRO A 200 -14.66 10.92 -7.13
C PRO A 200 -15.12 11.64 -5.86
N ARG A 201 -14.20 11.91 -4.93
CA ARG A 201 -14.41 12.70 -3.70
C ARG A 201 -14.67 14.18 -3.98
N ASP A 202 -14.08 14.76 -5.03
CA ASP A 202 -14.25 16.18 -5.37
C ASP A 202 -15.66 16.50 -5.91
N ARG A 203 -16.39 15.48 -6.38
CA ARG A 203 -17.76 15.61 -6.85
C ARG A 203 -18.79 15.74 -5.72
N SER A 204 -18.42 15.44 -4.47
CA SER A 204 -19.31 15.51 -3.32
C SER A 204 -19.28 16.84 -2.56
N LEU A 205 -18.41 17.79 -2.96
CA LEU A 205 -18.24 19.10 -2.31
C LEU A 205 -18.79 20.27 -3.14
N SER A 206 -19.51 19.99 -4.25
CA SER A 206 -20.15 21.02 -5.09
C SER A 206 -21.67 21.07 -4.91
#